data_ffc34cb7d65dc68d8db45b2841ded331
#
_entry.id   ffc34cb7d65dc68d8db45b2841ded331
#
_cell.length_a   1.000
_cell.length_b   1.000
_cell.length_c   1.000
_cell.angle_alpha   90.00
_cell.angle_beta   90.00
_cell.angle_gamma   90.00
#
_symmetry.space_group_name_H-M   'P 1'
#
loop_
_entity.id
_entity.type
_entity.pdbx_description
1 polymer ?
#
loop_
_entity_poly.entity_id
_entity_poly.type
_entity_poly.pdbx_seq_one_letter_code
_entity_poly.pdbx_strand_id
1 'polypeptide(L)'
;MKFTNKKKIIIATGGTGGHIFPAYSLAKNFIKNNYAVEIITDERGLKYLDKHNGIKLNLNNSATIFKKNIVNLFLSVFVIFFSYIKSLVILYKANPSVVFGMGGHASFPVCIAAKTLNIPFIIYENNIQIGRSNKYLLPFAFKIFVSYRDLFGIENKHDHKVVVTGNIIREEILNFKKKIIFQRRH
;
A
#
# COMPACT_ATOMS: atom_id res chain seq x y z
N MET A 1 7.45 18.79 28.03
CA MET A 1 6.75 18.11 26.92
C MET A 1 7.64 16.99 26.40
N LYS A 2 7.33 15.72 26.66
CA LYS A 2 8.05 14.58 26.05
C LYS A 2 7.56 14.45 24.63
N PHE A 3 8.34 14.90 23.63
CA PHE A 3 8.15 14.53 22.24
C PHE A 3 8.43 13.02 22.14
N THR A 4 7.41 12.19 22.28
CA THR A 4 7.51 10.79 21.91
C THR A 4 7.65 10.76 20.39
N ASN A 5 8.87 10.51 19.92
CA ASN A 5 9.18 10.40 18.50
C ASN A 5 8.49 9.14 17.95
N LYS A 6 7.19 9.29 17.60
CA LYS A 6 6.40 8.18 17.07
C LYS A 6 7.04 7.69 15.78
N LYS A 7 7.32 6.39 15.69
CA LYS A 7 7.77 5.81 14.42
C LYS A 7 6.74 6.09 13.34
N LYS A 8 7.19 6.61 12.23
CA LYS A 8 6.32 6.97 11.10
C LYS A 8 6.24 5.83 10.09
N ILE A 9 5.04 5.57 9.62
CA ILE A 9 4.73 4.58 8.59
C ILE A 9 4.07 5.30 7.42
N ILE A 10 4.50 4.98 6.20
CA ILE A 10 3.82 5.42 4.98
C ILE A 10 3.14 4.23 4.33
N ILE A 11 1.89 4.42 3.94
CA ILE A 11 1.10 3.43 3.20
C ILE A 11 0.84 3.98 1.81
N ALA A 12 1.38 3.31 0.80
CA ALA A 12 1.20 3.66 -0.61
C ALA A 12 0.13 2.76 -1.23
N THR A 13 -0.92 3.37 -1.76
CA THR A 13 -2.06 2.66 -2.34
C THR A 13 -2.69 3.48 -3.46
N GLY A 14 -3.48 2.84 -4.31
CA GLY A 14 -4.20 3.56 -5.35
C GLY A 14 -5.17 2.68 -6.12
N GLY A 15 -5.92 3.31 -7.03
CA GLY A 15 -6.83 2.62 -7.92
C GLY A 15 -8.21 2.38 -7.34
N THR A 16 -8.56 1.12 -7.09
CA THR A 16 -9.90 0.70 -6.68
C THR A 16 -10.03 0.50 -5.18
N GLY A 17 -11.25 0.41 -4.69
CA GLY A 17 -11.54 0.11 -3.28
C GLY A 17 -10.88 -1.16 -2.75
N GLY A 18 -10.54 -2.13 -3.64
CA GLY A 18 -9.85 -3.36 -3.27
C GLY A 18 -8.48 -3.15 -2.63
N HIS A 19 -7.77 -2.08 -2.97
CA HIS A 19 -6.49 -1.71 -2.35
C HIS A 19 -6.66 -0.63 -1.27
N ILE A 20 -7.59 0.30 -1.48
CA ILE A 20 -7.80 1.46 -0.60
C ILE A 20 -8.35 1.05 0.77
N PHE A 21 -9.37 0.20 0.81
CA PHE A 21 -9.98 -0.18 2.09
C PHE A 21 -9.04 -1.00 2.99
N PRO A 22 -8.27 -1.99 2.49
CA PRO A 22 -7.22 -2.63 3.28
C PRO A 22 -6.16 -1.64 3.79
N ALA A 23 -5.72 -0.70 2.93
CA ALA A 23 -4.75 0.33 3.29
C ALA A 23 -5.27 1.22 4.44
N TYR A 24 -6.52 1.64 4.36
CA TYR A 24 -7.16 2.44 5.40
C TYR A 24 -7.34 1.67 6.71
N SER A 25 -7.77 0.40 6.65
CA SER A 25 -7.89 -0.46 7.83
C SER A 25 -6.54 -0.65 8.52
N LEU A 26 -5.48 -0.86 7.75
CA LEU A 26 -4.12 -0.98 8.24
C LEU A 26 -3.65 0.34 8.90
N ALA A 27 -3.93 1.48 8.27
CA ALA A 27 -3.62 2.81 8.81
C ALA A 27 -4.29 3.04 10.18
N LYS A 28 -5.58 2.75 10.29
CA LYS A 28 -6.31 2.84 11.57
C LYS A 28 -5.70 1.97 12.65
N ASN A 29 -5.31 0.74 12.31
CA ASN A 29 -4.68 -0.17 13.25
C ASN A 29 -3.32 0.36 13.74
N PHE A 30 -2.48 0.87 12.85
CA PHE A 30 -1.20 1.48 13.24
C PHE A 30 -1.39 2.72 14.13
N ILE A 31 -2.36 3.57 13.82
CA ILE A 31 -2.66 4.75 14.66
C ILE A 31 -3.11 4.31 16.06
N LYS A 32 -3.98 3.30 16.17
CA LYS A 32 -4.38 2.71 17.46
C LYS A 32 -3.18 2.20 18.27
N ASN A 33 -2.15 1.71 17.57
CA ASN A 33 -0.89 1.23 18.16
C ASN A 33 0.18 2.33 18.28
N ASN A 34 -0.23 3.61 18.28
CA ASN A 34 0.61 4.77 18.53
C ASN A 34 1.69 5.07 17.48
N TYR A 35 1.51 4.62 16.23
CA TYR A 35 2.34 5.03 15.10
C TYR A 35 1.81 6.31 14.44
N ALA A 36 2.71 7.11 13.88
CA ALA A 36 2.32 8.18 12.96
C ALA A 36 2.15 7.59 11.56
N VAL A 37 1.00 7.84 10.90
CA VAL A 37 0.70 7.26 9.60
C VAL A 37 0.34 8.34 8.59
N GLU A 38 0.93 8.23 7.40
CA GLU A 38 0.53 9.00 6.22
C GLU A 38 0.16 8.04 5.07
N ILE A 39 -0.82 8.40 4.27
CA ILE A 39 -1.20 7.64 3.07
C ILE A 39 -0.78 8.42 1.82
N ILE A 40 -0.13 7.76 0.88
CA ILE A 40 0.14 8.26 -0.48
C ILE A 40 -0.80 7.54 -1.42
N THR A 41 -1.61 8.28 -2.19
CA THR A 41 -2.61 7.71 -3.10
C THR A 41 -2.79 8.56 -4.36
N ASP A 42 -3.46 8.01 -5.38
CA ASP A 42 -3.88 8.73 -6.58
C ASP A 42 -5.26 9.41 -6.37
N GLU A 43 -5.70 10.20 -7.35
CA GLU A 43 -7.01 10.88 -7.30
C GLU A 43 -8.19 9.92 -7.14
N ARG A 44 -8.09 8.72 -7.71
CA ARG A 44 -9.14 7.71 -7.58
C ARG A 44 -9.23 7.19 -6.15
N GLY A 45 -8.07 6.96 -5.52
CA GLY A 45 -8.00 6.52 -4.14
C GLY A 45 -8.43 7.63 -3.17
N LEU A 46 -8.09 8.87 -3.46
CA LEU A 46 -8.48 10.02 -2.65
C LEU A 46 -10.01 10.10 -2.46
N LYS A 47 -10.79 9.87 -3.52
CA LYS A 47 -12.26 9.86 -3.47
C LYS A 47 -12.85 8.92 -2.42
N TYR A 48 -12.16 7.82 -2.09
CA TYR A 48 -12.57 6.89 -1.05
C TYR A 48 -12.14 7.30 0.36
N LEU A 49 -11.16 8.22 0.47
CA LEU A 49 -10.53 8.60 1.74
C LEU A 49 -10.94 9.99 2.22
N ASP A 50 -11.58 10.83 1.40
CA ASP A 50 -11.95 12.23 1.71
C ASP A 50 -12.80 12.38 2.98
N LYS A 51 -13.52 11.34 3.39
CA LYS A 51 -14.38 11.35 4.60
C LYS A 51 -13.66 10.91 5.88
N HIS A 52 -12.36 10.65 5.80
CA HIS A 52 -11.63 10.04 6.91
C HIS A 52 -10.67 11.02 7.59
N ASN A 53 -11.20 11.76 8.55
CA ASN A 53 -10.46 12.75 9.32
C ASN A 53 -9.32 12.13 10.15
N GLY A 54 -8.15 12.77 10.16
CA GLY A 54 -7.03 12.45 11.04
C GLY A 54 -5.86 11.70 10.41
N ILE A 55 -5.95 11.27 9.14
CA ILE A 55 -4.83 10.66 8.41
C ILE A 55 -4.33 11.66 7.36
N LYS A 56 -3.04 12.00 7.41
CA LYS A 56 -2.45 12.86 6.39
C LYS A 56 -2.40 12.13 5.05
N LEU A 57 -3.04 12.72 4.04
CA LEU A 57 -3.11 12.21 2.68
C LEU A 57 -2.15 12.99 1.79
N ASN A 58 -1.35 12.28 1.01
CA ASN A 58 -0.45 12.84 0.00
C ASN A 58 -0.90 12.35 -1.37
N LEU A 59 -1.32 13.25 -2.25
CA LEU A 59 -1.69 12.93 -3.62
C LEU A 59 -0.44 12.66 -4.44
N ASN A 60 -0.40 11.52 -5.11
CA ASN A 60 0.66 11.15 -6.04
C ASN A 60 0.11 10.33 -7.20
N ASN A 61 -0.22 11.01 -8.29
CA ASN A 61 -0.78 10.38 -9.47
C ASN A 61 0.27 9.52 -10.17
N SER A 62 -0.15 8.36 -10.63
CA SER A 62 0.67 7.45 -11.41
C SER A 62 -0.12 6.89 -12.61
N ALA A 63 0.57 6.27 -13.54
CA ALA A 63 -0.02 5.70 -14.74
C ALA A 63 0.37 4.22 -14.91
N THR A 64 -0.38 3.53 -15.75
CA THR A 64 0.00 2.19 -16.21
C THR A 64 0.83 2.28 -17.47
N ILE A 65 1.93 1.52 -17.53
CA ILE A 65 2.77 1.38 -18.72
C ILE A 65 2.17 0.45 -19.78
N PHE A 66 1.10 -0.29 -19.45
CA PHE A 66 0.49 -1.27 -20.36
C PHE A 66 -0.53 -0.60 -21.29
N LYS A 67 -0.05 0.27 -22.18
CA LYS A 67 -0.86 0.91 -23.22
C LYS A 67 -0.45 0.43 -24.60
N LYS A 68 -1.43 0.18 -25.48
CA LYS A 68 -1.21 -0.31 -26.84
C LYS A 68 -0.58 0.75 -27.79
N ASN A 69 -0.77 2.03 -27.47
CA ASN A 69 -0.26 3.13 -28.30
C ASN A 69 1.07 3.64 -27.74
N ILE A 70 2.06 3.77 -28.62
CA ILE A 70 3.43 4.18 -28.27
C ILE A 70 3.48 5.59 -27.64
N VAL A 71 2.69 6.52 -28.13
CA VAL A 71 2.60 7.88 -27.57
C VAL A 71 2.08 7.83 -26.12
N ASN A 72 1.05 7.03 -25.88
CA ASN A 72 0.50 6.85 -24.54
C ASN A 72 1.47 6.10 -23.60
N LEU A 73 2.35 5.26 -24.16
CA LEU A 73 3.42 4.62 -23.40
C LEU A 73 4.44 5.65 -22.92
N PHE A 74 4.92 6.51 -23.82
CA PHE A 74 5.85 7.60 -23.45
C PHE A 74 5.25 8.51 -22.39
N LEU A 75 4.02 8.98 -22.58
CA LEU A 75 3.32 9.79 -21.57
C LEU A 75 3.23 9.07 -20.21
N SER A 76 2.95 7.77 -20.21
CA SER A 76 2.90 6.99 -18.96
C SER A 76 4.26 6.91 -18.26
N VAL A 77 5.35 6.77 -19.02
CA VAL A 77 6.71 6.77 -18.45
C VAL A 77 7.02 8.11 -17.79
N PHE A 78 6.69 9.23 -18.45
CA PHE A 78 6.84 10.57 -17.85
C PHE A 78 6.04 10.72 -16.56
N VAL A 79 4.77 10.32 -16.56
CA VAL A 79 3.92 10.39 -15.35
C VAL A 79 4.51 9.56 -14.22
N ILE A 80 5.00 8.34 -14.50
CA ILE A 80 5.64 7.48 -13.49
C ILE A 80 6.94 8.11 -12.98
N PHE A 81 7.75 8.69 -13.87
CA PHE A 81 8.99 9.37 -13.50
C PHE A 81 8.73 10.56 -12.56
N PHE A 82 7.79 11.45 -12.89
CA PHE A 82 7.42 12.56 -12.01
C PHE A 82 6.81 12.08 -10.69
N SER A 83 5.99 11.01 -10.73
CA SER A 83 5.47 10.39 -9.53
C SER A 83 6.60 9.83 -8.65
N TYR A 84 7.62 9.24 -9.23
CA TYR A 84 8.82 8.78 -8.52
C TYR A 84 9.57 9.94 -7.86
N ILE A 85 9.87 11.02 -8.59
CA ILE A 85 10.54 12.21 -8.03
C ILE A 85 9.73 12.80 -6.88
N LYS A 86 8.41 12.95 -7.06
CA LYS A 86 7.52 13.42 -6.00
C LYS A 86 7.55 12.49 -4.78
N SER A 87 7.58 11.17 -5.00
CA SER A 87 7.70 10.19 -3.93
C SER A 87 9.01 10.33 -3.17
N LEU A 88 10.14 10.55 -3.85
CA LEU A 88 11.43 10.81 -3.19
C LEU A 88 11.33 12.00 -2.23
N VAL A 89 10.75 13.11 -2.70
CA VAL A 89 10.60 14.32 -1.86
C VAL A 89 9.70 14.05 -0.65
N ILE A 90 8.57 13.36 -0.85
CA ILE A 90 7.64 13.02 0.24
C ILE A 90 8.33 12.12 1.26
N LEU A 91 8.99 11.05 0.81
CA LEU A 91 9.64 10.08 1.69
C LEU A 91 10.83 10.70 2.41
N TYR A 92 11.64 11.50 1.74
CA TYR A 92 12.76 12.21 2.36
C TYR A 92 12.31 13.13 3.50
N LYS A 93 11.27 13.95 3.25
CA LYS A 93 10.71 14.86 4.27
C LYS A 93 10.01 14.11 5.40
N ALA A 94 9.32 13.02 5.08
CA ALA A 94 8.58 12.25 6.07
C ALA A 94 9.48 11.37 6.94
N ASN A 95 10.63 10.92 6.40
CA ASN A 95 11.59 10.01 7.03
C ASN A 95 10.92 8.81 7.72
N PRO A 96 10.17 7.97 6.99
CA PRO A 96 9.42 6.88 7.60
C PRO A 96 10.35 5.71 7.95
N SER A 97 9.97 4.96 8.98
CA SER A 97 10.66 3.71 9.36
C SER A 97 10.39 2.57 8.37
N VAL A 98 9.24 2.60 7.69
CA VAL A 98 8.83 1.58 6.71
C VAL A 98 7.77 2.13 5.77
N VAL A 99 7.74 1.61 4.55
CA VAL A 99 6.70 1.87 3.55
C VAL A 99 5.91 0.59 3.29
N PHE A 100 4.57 0.68 3.26
CA PHE A 100 3.68 -0.41 2.83
C PHE A 100 3.14 -0.11 1.44
N GLY A 101 3.48 -0.94 0.46
CA GLY A 101 2.89 -0.91 -0.88
C GLY A 101 1.68 -1.85 -0.93
N MET A 102 0.48 -1.27 -0.92
CA MET A 102 -0.80 -2.02 -0.87
C MET A 102 -1.33 -2.39 -2.25
N GLY A 103 -0.51 -2.23 -3.29
CA GLY A 103 -0.90 -2.50 -4.67
C GLY A 103 -1.50 -1.28 -5.38
N GLY A 104 -1.89 -1.50 -6.65
CA GLY A 104 -2.25 -0.42 -7.56
C GLY A 104 -1.03 0.28 -8.16
N HIS A 105 -1.25 1.03 -9.25
CA HIS A 105 -0.15 1.69 -9.98
C HIS A 105 0.52 2.80 -9.16
N ALA A 106 -0.22 3.45 -8.25
CA ALA A 106 0.31 4.53 -7.43
C ALA A 106 1.31 4.06 -6.37
N SER A 107 1.25 2.79 -5.94
CA SER A 107 2.21 2.25 -4.96
C SER A 107 3.59 1.99 -5.56
N PHE A 108 3.67 1.69 -6.86
CA PHE A 108 4.92 1.31 -7.53
C PHE A 108 6.02 2.40 -7.43
N PRO A 109 5.80 3.65 -7.88
CA PRO A 109 6.83 4.69 -7.79
C PRO A 109 7.23 5.01 -6.36
N VAL A 110 6.31 4.89 -5.39
CA VAL A 110 6.60 5.11 -3.97
C VAL A 110 7.52 4.01 -3.42
N CYS A 111 7.28 2.74 -3.75
CA CYS A 111 8.13 1.63 -3.31
C CYS A 111 9.53 1.70 -3.95
N ILE A 112 9.64 2.11 -5.21
CA ILE A 112 10.95 2.32 -5.86
C ILE A 112 11.69 3.50 -5.22
N ALA A 113 11.00 4.60 -4.89
CA ALA A 113 11.58 5.71 -4.16
C ALA A 113 12.06 5.30 -2.75
N ALA A 114 11.30 4.47 -2.05
CA ALA A 114 11.71 3.90 -0.77
C ALA A 114 13.01 3.08 -0.93
N LYS A 115 13.11 2.22 -1.96
CA LYS A 115 14.33 1.48 -2.27
C LYS A 115 15.52 2.39 -2.50
N THR A 116 15.34 3.46 -3.28
CA THR A 116 16.41 4.45 -3.57
C THR A 116 16.91 5.14 -2.31
N LEU A 117 16.01 5.45 -1.37
CA LEU A 117 16.33 6.09 -0.09
C LEU A 117 16.76 5.09 1.01
N ASN A 118 16.96 3.80 0.67
CA ASN A 118 17.26 2.73 1.62
C ASN A 118 16.23 2.60 2.76
N ILE A 119 14.97 2.97 2.50
CA ILE A 119 13.85 2.77 3.42
C ILE A 119 13.28 1.38 3.15
N PRO A 120 13.18 0.48 4.15
CA PRO A 120 12.58 -0.83 3.96
C PRO A 120 11.12 -0.68 3.52
N PHE A 121 10.71 -1.49 2.53
CA PHE A 121 9.31 -1.53 2.14
C PHE A 121 8.76 -2.95 2.11
N ILE A 122 7.48 -3.07 2.43
CA ILE A 122 6.70 -4.30 2.42
C ILE A 122 5.65 -4.16 1.35
N ILE A 123 5.47 -5.18 0.53
CA ILE A 123 4.32 -5.24 -0.40
C ILE A 123 3.24 -6.15 0.17
N TYR A 124 1.99 -5.77 -0.05
CA TYR A 124 0.82 -6.57 0.29
C TYR A 124 0.09 -6.99 -0.98
N GLU A 125 -0.19 -8.29 -1.10
CA GLU A 125 -0.95 -8.86 -2.21
C GLU A 125 -2.20 -9.56 -1.67
N ASN A 126 -3.35 -9.06 -2.07
CA ASN A 126 -4.64 -9.59 -1.65
C ASN A 126 -5.32 -10.48 -2.69
N ASN A 127 -4.72 -10.63 -3.86
CA ASN A 127 -5.23 -11.50 -4.92
C ASN A 127 -4.56 -12.87 -4.89
N ILE A 128 -5.20 -13.87 -5.50
CA ILE A 128 -4.63 -15.22 -5.69
C ILE A 128 -3.46 -15.20 -6.68
N GLN A 129 -3.44 -14.24 -7.60
CA GLN A 129 -2.33 -14.03 -8.55
C GLN A 129 -1.67 -12.70 -8.27
N ILE A 130 -0.34 -12.69 -8.24
CA ILE A 130 0.41 -11.47 -7.99
C ILE A 130 0.14 -10.41 -9.06
N GLY A 131 -0.19 -9.19 -8.61
CA GLY A 131 -0.36 -8.04 -9.48
C GLY A 131 0.95 -7.64 -10.16
N ARG A 132 0.86 -7.10 -11.40
CA ARG A 132 2.04 -6.73 -12.20
C ARG A 132 2.98 -5.77 -11.47
N SER A 133 2.47 -4.74 -10.81
CA SER A 133 3.28 -3.80 -10.04
C SER A 133 4.04 -4.51 -8.92
N ASN A 134 3.37 -5.36 -8.17
CA ASN A 134 3.97 -6.13 -7.08
C ASN A 134 5.04 -7.11 -7.61
N LYS A 135 4.80 -7.75 -8.77
CA LYS A 135 5.76 -8.66 -9.39
C LYS A 135 7.11 -7.99 -9.66
N TYR A 136 7.12 -6.75 -10.17
CA TYR A 136 8.36 -6.00 -10.39
C TYR A 136 9.03 -5.52 -9.09
N LEU A 137 8.28 -5.41 -7.99
CA LEU A 137 8.78 -4.99 -6.69
C LEU A 137 9.35 -6.14 -5.86
N LEU A 138 9.01 -7.41 -6.16
CA LEU A 138 9.44 -8.61 -5.41
C LEU A 138 10.94 -8.63 -5.08
N PRO A 139 11.87 -8.41 -6.04
CA PRO A 139 13.30 -8.50 -5.77
C PRO A 139 13.77 -7.53 -4.69
N PHE A 140 13.14 -6.37 -4.61
CA PHE A 140 13.55 -5.24 -3.76
C PHE A 140 12.80 -5.17 -2.43
N ALA A 141 11.64 -5.82 -2.32
CA ALA A 141 10.84 -5.81 -1.10
C ALA A 141 11.57 -6.48 0.07
N PHE A 142 11.46 -5.87 1.26
CA PHE A 142 11.96 -6.45 2.50
C PHE A 142 11.12 -7.67 2.91
N LYS A 143 9.79 -7.58 2.82
CA LYS A 143 8.84 -8.68 3.03
C LYS A 143 7.67 -8.56 2.06
N ILE A 144 7.00 -9.68 1.86
CA ILE A 144 5.86 -9.84 0.96
C ILE A 144 4.73 -10.44 1.79
N PHE A 145 3.75 -9.60 2.14
CA PHE A 145 2.57 -10.05 2.87
C PHE A 145 1.52 -10.49 1.86
N VAL A 146 0.99 -11.70 2.04
CA VAL A 146 0.03 -12.31 1.13
C VAL A 146 -1.23 -12.74 1.86
N SER A 147 -2.37 -12.62 1.19
CA SER A 147 -3.66 -13.07 1.75
C SER A 147 -3.84 -14.57 1.66
N TYR A 148 -3.24 -15.21 0.68
CA TYR A 148 -3.40 -16.64 0.38
C TYR A 148 -2.05 -17.33 0.35
N ARG A 149 -1.98 -18.55 0.89
CA ARG A 149 -0.76 -19.38 0.87
C ARG A 149 -0.40 -19.80 -0.54
N ASP A 150 -1.41 -20.18 -1.32
CA ASP A 150 -1.26 -20.72 -2.69
C ASP A 150 -1.36 -19.59 -3.73
N LEU A 151 -0.61 -18.50 -3.52
CA LEU A 151 -0.59 -17.38 -4.43
C LEU A 151 0.30 -17.70 -5.64
N PHE A 152 -0.23 -17.47 -6.85
CA PHE A 152 0.47 -17.71 -8.10
C PHE A 152 1.36 -16.53 -8.51
N GLY A 153 2.53 -16.85 -9.08
CA GLY A 153 3.42 -15.89 -9.75
C GLY A 153 4.52 -15.30 -8.88
N ILE A 154 4.71 -15.81 -7.66
CA ILE A 154 5.93 -15.61 -6.87
C ILE A 154 6.89 -16.75 -7.21
N GLU A 155 8.13 -16.42 -7.56
CA GLU A 155 9.18 -17.40 -7.80
C GLU A 155 9.76 -17.89 -6.46
N ASN A 156 10.10 -19.18 -6.37
CA ASN A 156 10.60 -19.84 -5.16
C ASN A 156 11.77 -19.09 -4.48
N LYS A 157 12.61 -18.40 -5.27
CA LYS A 157 13.72 -17.58 -4.74
C LYS A 157 13.27 -16.47 -3.79
N HIS A 158 11.98 -16.11 -3.80
CA HIS A 158 11.39 -15.08 -2.93
C HIS A 158 10.60 -15.63 -1.74
N ASP A 159 10.47 -16.96 -1.60
CA ASP A 159 9.66 -17.60 -0.55
C ASP A 159 10.09 -17.17 0.86
N HIS A 160 11.39 -16.99 1.08
CA HIS A 160 11.94 -16.53 2.36
C HIS A 160 11.45 -15.12 2.79
N LYS A 161 10.88 -14.35 1.86
CA LYS A 161 10.28 -13.03 2.11
C LYS A 161 8.78 -13.11 2.35
N VAL A 162 8.13 -14.21 1.95
CA VAL A 162 6.67 -14.35 1.98
C VAL A 162 6.18 -14.59 3.40
N VAL A 163 5.15 -13.85 3.78
CA VAL A 163 4.45 -14.00 5.06
C VAL A 163 2.94 -14.05 4.78
N VAL A 164 2.31 -15.16 5.12
CA VAL A 164 0.86 -15.32 4.98
C VAL A 164 0.18 -14.59 6.13
N THR A 165 -0.46 -13.46 5.83
CA THR A 165 -1.15 -12.62 6.82
C THR A 165 -2.67 -12.75 6.78
N GLY A 166 -3.21 -13.35 5.72
CA GLY A 166 -4.65 -13.31 5.45
C GLY A 166 -5.12 -11.95 4.92
N ASN A 167 -6.42 -11.84 4.69
CA ASN A 167 -7.04 -10.61 4.20
C ASN A 167 -7.16 -9.54 5.30
N ILE A 168 -6.73 -8.34 4.99
CA ILE A 168 -6.99 -7.16 5.83
C ILE A 168 -8.44 -6.74 5.63
N ILE A 169 -9.27 -7.03 6.61
CA ILE A 169 -10.73 -6.81 6.56
C ILE A 169 -11.08 -5.50 7.28
N ARG A 170 -12.10 -4.80 6.77
CA ARG A 170 -12.65 -3.61 7.42
C ARG A 170 -13.24 -3.94 8.80
N GLU A 171 -13.00 -3.08 9.78
CA GLU A 171 -13.46 -3.25 11.16
C GLU A 171 -15.00 -3.37 11.24
N GLU A 172 -15.71 -2.63 10.40
CA GLU A 172 -17.17 -2.68 10.30
C GLU A 172 -17.68 -4.10 9.96
N ILE A 173 -16.99 -4.79 9.04
CA ILE A 173 -17.33 -6.17 8.64
C ILE A 173 -17.03 -7.15 9.78
N LEU A 174 -15.93 -6.96 10.49
CA LEU A 174 -15.58 -7.79 11.66
C LEU A 174 -16.62 -7.64 12.78
N ASN A 175 -17.07 -6.43 13.04
CA ASN A 175 -18.08 -6.14 14.06
C ASN A 175 -19.46 -6.70 13.67
N PHE A 176 -19.81 -6.59 12.38
CA PHE A 176 -21.05 -7.18 11.85
C PHE A 176 -21.05 -8.71 12.00
N LYS A 177 -19.94 -9.37 11.66
CA LYS A 177 -19.80 -10.81 11.85
C LYS A 177 -19.94 -11.24 13.32
N LYS A 178 -19.31 -10.49 14.25
CA LYS A 178 -19.45 -10.73 15.69
C LYS A 178 -20.90 -10.63 16.15
N LYS A 179 -21.64 -9.61 15.68
CA LYS A 179 -23.05 -9.39 16.02
C LYS A 179 -23.94 -10.56 15.55
N ILE A 180 -23.76 -11.06 14.32
CA ILE A 180 -24.49 -12.21 13.79
C ILE A 180 -24.21 -13.48 14.59
N ILE A 181 -22.94 -13.74 14.93
CA ILE A 181 -22.56 -14.93 15.70
C ILE A 181 -23.19 -14.87 17.10
N PHE A 182 -23.24 -13.70 17.72
CA PHE A 182 -23.88 -13.52 19.02
C PHE A 182 -25.39 -13.76 18.96
N GLN A 183 -26.07 -13.21 17.95
CA GLN A 183 -27.52 -13.42 17.76
C GLN A 183 -27.94 -14.88 17.47
N ARG A 184 -27.03 -15.72 16.92
CA ARG A 184 -27.30 -17.14 16.65
C ARG A 184 -27.06 -18.07 17.85
N ARG A 185 -26.49 -17.56 18.94
CA ARG A 185 -26.21 -18.31 20.18
C ARG A 185 -27.22 -18.05 21.28
N HIS A 186 -28.16 -17.18 21.03
CA HIS A 186 -29.33 -16.86 21.88
C HIS A 186 -30.61 -17.00 21.06
#